data_4682e6727d312717924b7be15f3bf9ee
#
_entry.id   4682e6727d312717924b7be15f3bf9ee
#
_cell.length_a   1.000
_cell.length_b   1.000
_cell.length_c   1.000
_cell.angle_alpha   90.00
_cell.angle_beta   90.00
_cell.angle_gamma   90.00
#
_symmetry.space_group_name_H-M   'P 1'
#
loop_
_entity.id
_entity.type
_entity.pdbx_description
1 polymer ?
#
loop_
_entity_poly.entity_id
_entity_poly.type
_entity_poly.pdbx_seq_one_letter_code
_entity_poly.pdbx_strand_id
1 'polypeptide(L)'
;LHLCDRRQRQMCIRDRLKRVKQETGMYVATEVATAKHVYECLKAGIDVLWIGARTTANPFAVQEIADALKGVDIPILIKNPVNPDLELWIGAFERINNAGLKQLGAIHRGFSSYDKKIYRNLPQWHIPIELRRRIPELPIFCDPSHIGGKRELVAPLCQQAMDLGFDGLIVESHCNPDCAWSDAAQQVTPDVLDYILNLLVIRKETQTTENLGELRNQIDDCDNEIIEVLAKRMRVCREIGTFKKEHDMTILQTGRYNEILDKRGAQGSLCGMDSEFIKKVFEAIHEESVRQQMEIINK
;
A
#
# COMPACT_ATOMS: atom_id res chain seq x y z
N LEU A 1 17.34 30.70 14.10
CA LEU A 1 16.88 29.67 15.07
C LEU A 1 16.68 28.28 14.42
N HIS A 2 16.35 28.16 13.12
CA HIS A 2 16.01 26.87 12.52
C HIS A 2 17.19 25.98 12.06
N LEU A 3 18.37 26.49 11.81
CA LEU A 3 19.52 25.71 11.28
C LEU A 3 20.34 25.02 12.38
N CYS A 4 20.53 25.64 13.54
CA CYS A 4 21.15 24.99 14.71
C CYS A 4 20.28 23.84 15.24
N ASP A 5 18.98 23.99 15.17
CA ASP A 5 18.00 23.08 15.72
C ASP A 5 17.97 21.69 14.98
N ARG A 6 18.23 21.62 13.68
CA ARG A 6 18.27 20.33 12.93
C ARG A 6 19.47 19.45 13.33
N ARG A 7 20.67 20.02 13.53
CA ARG A 7 21.85 19.24 13.94
C ARG A 7 21.74 18.79 15.39
N GLN A 8 21.22 19.64 16.28
CA GLN A 8 20.96 19.28 17.66
C GLN A 8 19.85 18.22 17.77
N ARG A 9 18.79 18.30 16.97
CA ARG A 9 17.73 17.29 16.93
C ARG A 9 18.26 15.92 16.52
N GLN A 10 19.11 15.82 15.50
CA GLN A 10 19.69 14.54 15.06
C GLN A 10 20.65 13.94 16.09
N MET A 11 21.43 14.74 16.79
CA MET A 11 22.24 14.27 17.93
C MET A 11 21.35 13.80 19.08
N CYS A 12 20.32 14.55 19.45
CA CYS A 12 19.39 14.19 20.52
C CYS A 12 18.61 12.90 20.23
N ILE A 13 18.20 12.64 18.96
CA ILE A 13 17.49 11.42 18.59
C ILE A 13 18.39 10.20 18.78
N ARG A 14 19.61 10.22 18.28
CA ARG A 14 20.58 9.11 18.41
C ARG A 14 20.94 8.82 19.87
N ASP A 15 21.18 9.84 20.66
CA ASP A 15 21.48 9.68 22.07
C ASP A 15 20.30 9.10 22.86
N ARG A 16 19.07 9.50 22.51
CA ARG A 16 17.85 8.92 23.08
C ARG A 16 17.67 7.46 22.69
N LEU A 17 17.87 7.10 21.42
CA LEU A 17 17.78 5.71 20.96
C LEU A 17 18.83 4.83 21.63
N LYS A 18 20.09 5.30 21.76
CA LYS A 18 21.13 4.59 22.54
C LYS A 18 20.71 4.37 23.98
N ARG A 19 20.18 5.40 24.62
CA ARG A 19 19.71 5.34 25.99
C ARG A 19 18.55 4.35 26.15
N VAL A 20 17.56 4.38 25.24
CA VAL A 20 16.45 3.40 25.23
C VAL A 20 16.99 1.98 25.12
N LYS A 21 17.90 1.72 24.17
CA LYS A 21 18.52 0.40 24.00
C LYS A 21 19.26 -0.05 25.28
N GLN A 22 19.99 0.85 25.92
CA GLN A 22 20.75 0.53 27.15
C GLN A 22 19.84 0.28 28.35
N GLU A 23 18.76 1.08 28.51
CA GLU A 23 17.87 0.99 29.65
C GLU A 23 16.83 -0.12 29.55
N THR A 24 16.39 -0.47 28.32
CA THR A 24 15.28 -1.41 28.11
C THR A 24 15.69 -2.72 27.43
N GLY A 25 16.86 -2.78 26.80
CA GLY A 25 17.27 -3.90 25.95
C GLY A 25 16.48 -4.03 24.64
N MET A 26 15.60 -3.10 24.33
CA MET A 26 14.79 -3.12 23.10
C MET A 26 15.64 -2.82 21.88
N TYR A 27 15.30 -3.44 20.74
CA TYR A 27 15.82 -3.03 19.44
C TYR A 27 15.40 -1.61 19.12
N VAL A 28 16.33 -0.84 18.56
CA VAL A 28 16.07 0.53 18.14
C VAL A 28 16.14 0.68 16.63
N ALA A 29 15.18 1.41 16.08
CA ALA A 29 15.05 1.62 14.65
C ALA A 29 14.96 3.11 14.31
N THR A 30 15.39 3.51 13.10
CA THR A 30 15.25 4.89 12.64
C THR A 30 15.24 5.01 11.12
N GLU A 31 14.67 6.13 10.62
CA GLU A 31 14.64 6.47 9.21
C GLU A 31 16.00 6.93 8.70
N VAL A 32 16.37 6.46 7.50
CA VAL A 32 17.50 6.96 6.73
C VAL A 32 17.02 7.50 5.38
N ALA A 33 17.59 8.62 4.94
CA ALA A 33 17.26 9.28 3.69
C ALA A 33 18.48 9.61 2.83
N THR A 34 19.71 9.41 3.36
CA THR A 34 20.97 9.67 2.67
C THR A 34 22.05 8.72 3.18
N ALA A 35 23.13 8.54 2.44
CA ALA A 35 24.31 7.78 2.85
C ALA A 35 24.88 8.27 4.19
N LYS A 36 24.88 9.58 4.42
CA LYS A 36 25.33 10.16 5.69
C LYS A 36 24.51 9.66 6.86
N HIS A 37 23.17 9.58 6.75
CA HIS A 37 22.31 9.04 7.79
C HIS A 37 22.64 7.58 8.10
N VAL A 38 22.91 6.77 7.06
CA VAL A 38 23.35 5.36 7.21
C VAL A 38 24.59 5.29 8.09
N TYR A 39 25.68 5.98 7.71
CA TYR A 39 26.95 5.92 8.45
C TYR A 39 26.78 6.37 9.91
N GLU A 40 25.98 7.39 10.14
CA GLU A 40 25.75 7.91 11.49
C GLU A 40 24.91 6.96 12.34
N CYS A 41 23.95 6.26 11.75
CA CYS A 41 23.15 5.24 12.42
C CYS A 41 23.97 4.01 12.79
N LEU A 42 24.80 3.54 11.86
CA LEU A 42 25.72 2.43 12.12
C LEU A 42 26.69 2.73 13.26
N LYS A 43 27.29 3.94 13.28
CA LYS A 43 28.12 4.39 14.42
C LYS A 43 27.37 4.48 15.74
N ALA A 44 26.07 4.76 15.67
CA ALA A 44 25.21 4.83 16.86
C ALA A 44 24.77 3.47 17.38
N GLY A 45 24.99 2.37 16.64
CA GLY A 45 24.58 1.03 17.02
C GLY A 45 23.05 0.83 16.91
N ILE A 46 22.43 1.47 15.93
CA ILE A 46 21.02 1.27 15.60
C ILE A 46 20.82 -0.15 15.03
N ASP A 47 19.76 -0.83 15.44
CA ASP A 47 19.53 -2.25 15.11
C ASP A 47 18.79 -2.44 13.79
N VAL A 48 17.88 -1.51 13.42
CA VAL A 48 17.05 -1.59 12.22
C VAL A 48 17.00 -0.22 11.56
N LEU A 49 17.14 -0.19 10.24
CA LEU A 49 16.95 1.04 9.48
C LEU A 49 15.70 0.94 8.63
N TRP A 50 15.02 2.07 8.39
CA TRP A 50 14.00 2.09 7.35
C TRP A 50 14.17 3.24 6.37
N ILE A 51 13.74 2.99 5.14
CA ILE A 51 13.69 3.98 4.07
C ILE A 51 12.28 4.58 4.04
N GLY A 52 12.20 5.90 4.18
CA GLY A 52 10.92 6.62 4.21
C GLY A 52 10.25 6.71 2.84
N ALA A 53 8.94 6.88 2.80
CA ALA A 53 8.11 6.86 1.60
C ALA A 53 8.55 7.88 0.51
N ARG A 54 9.01 9.08 0.92
CA ARG A 54 9.52 10.08 -0.02
C ARG A 54 10.86 9.69 -0.62
N THR A 55 11.70 9.02 0.15
CA THR A 55 12.99 8.49 -0.30
C THR A 55 12.79 7.30 -1.22
N THR A 56 11.88 6.39 -0.89
CA THR A 56 11.50 5.24 -1.73
C THR A 56 11.00 5.68 -3.12
N ALA A 57 10.32 6.83 -3.20
CA ALA A 57 9.86 7.40 -4.47
C ALA A 57 11.00 7.91 -5.37
N ASN A 58 12.25 7.92 -4.89
CA ASN A 58 13.42 8.36 -5.64
C ASN A 58 14.45 7.22 -5.78
N PRO A 59 14.51 6.53 -6.93
CA PRO A 59 15.42 5.42 -7.17
C PRO A 59 16.91 5.77 -6.96
N PHE A 60 17.31 7.01 -7.25
CA PHE A 60 18.70 7.45 -7.06
C PHE A 60 19.05 7.56 -5.57
N ALA A 61 18.16 8.09 -4.76
CA ALA A 61 18.34 8.16 -3.32
C ALA A 61 18.39 6.76 -2.68
N VAL A 62 17.54 5.83 -3.15
CA VAL A 62 17.58 4.43 -2.70
C VAL A 62 18.90 3.78 -3.11
N GLN A 63 19.41 4.04 -4.33
CA GLN A 63 20.70 3.52 -4.77
C GLN A 63 21.86 4.05 -3.93
N GLU A 64 21.86 5.34 -3.59
CA GLU A 64 22.88 5.94 -2.71
C GLU A 64 22.91 5.27 -1.33
N ILE A 65 21.70 4.98 -0.77
CA ILE A 65 21.57 4.26 0.51
C ILE A 65 22.06 2.81 0.35
N ALA A 66 21.71 2.13 -0.73
CA ALA A 66 22.14 0.77 -1.03
C ALA A 66 23.66 0.67 -1.11
N ASP A 67 24.29 1.62 -1.81
CA ASP A 67 25.76 1.68 -1.92
C ASP A 67 26.44 1.92 -0.57
N ALA A 68 25.85 2.75 0.30
CA ALA A 68 26.34 3.00 1.66
C ALA A 68 26.18 1.80 2.60
N LEU A 69 25.31 0.87 2.28
CA LEU A 69 25.01 -0.34 3.06
C LEU A 69 25.79 -1.59 2.58
N LYS A 70 26.57 -1.50 1.51
CA LYS A 70 27.37 -2.64 1.02
C LYS A 70 28.30 -3.19 2.09
N GLY A 71 28.21 -4.49 2.33
CA GLY A 71 29.02 -5.17 3.34
C GLY A 71 28.53 -5.00 4.79
N VAL A 72 27.36 -4.40 4.98
CA VAL A 72 26.70 -4.26 6.30
C VAL A 72 25.63 -5.34 6.44
N ASP A 73 25.58 -5.97 7.61
CA ASP A 73 24.50 -6.92 7.96
C ASP A 73 23.56 -6.24 8.97
N ILE A 74 22.48 -5.64 8.47
CA ILE A 74 21.47 -4.94 9.25
C ILE A 74 20.09 -5.09 8.57
N PRO A 75 19.01 -5.33 9.32
CA PRO A 75 17.67 -5.34 8.75
C PRO A 75 17.26 -3.98 8.19
N ILE A 76 16.67 -4.00 6.99
CA ILE A 76 16.18 -2.80 6.30
C ILE A 76 14.70 -2.95 6.02
N LEU A 77 13.90 -2.00 6.53
CA LEU A 77 12.50 -1.88 6.18
C LEU A 77 12.32 -0.78 5.12
N ILE A 78 11.42 -1.01 4.17
CA ILE A 78 11.17 -0.04 3.09
C ILE A 78 9.70 0.33 3.09
N LYS A 79 9.40 1.61 3.38
CA LYS A 79 8.04 2.15 3.24
C LYS A 79 7.64 2.19 1.77
N ASN A 80 6.37 1.91 1.47
CA ASN A 80 5.86 2.12 0.11
C ASN A 80 6.07 3.57 -0.34
N PRO A 81 6.28 3.82 -1.65
CA PRO A 81 6.39 5.17 -2.18
C PRO A 81 5.11 5.96 -1.93
N VAL A 82 5.20 7.28 -1.97
CA VAL A 82 4.04 8.17 -1.75
C VAL A 82 2.95 7.92 -2.79
N ASN A 83 3.33 7.70 -4.04
CA ASN A 83 2.42 7.36 -5.13
C ASN A 83 2.09 5.86 -5.14
N PRO A 84 0.91 5.46 -5.61
CA PRO A 84 0.51 4.05 -5.71
C PRO A 84 1.23 3.35 -6.88
N ASP A 85 2.50 3.05 -6.71
CA ASP A 85 3.39 2.45 -7.70
C ASP A 85 4.09 1.24 -7.08
N LEU A 86 3.61 0.03 -7.43
CA LEU A 86 4.15 -1.22 -6.92
C LEU A 86 5.53 -1.52 -7.51
N GLU A 87 5.76 -1.23 -8.78
CA GLU A 87 7.04 -1.51 -9.45
C GLU A 87 8.17 -0.66 -8.86
N LEU A 88 7.85 0.59 -8.53
CA LEU A 88 8.78 1.48 -7.85
C LEU A 88 9.14 0.95 -6.44
N TRP A 89 8.16 0.37 -5.74
CA TRP A 89 8.39 -0.23 -4.42
C TRP A 89 9.24 -1.50 -4.52
N ILE A 90 8.93 -2.40 -5.46
CA ILE A 90 9.72 -3.60 -5.74
C ILE A 90 11.15 -3.22 -6.15
N GLY A 91 11.31 -2.25 -7.03
CA GLY A 91 12.63 -1.77 -7.46
C GLY A 91 13.49 -1.22 -6.32
N ALA A 92 12.88 -0.70 -5.24
CA ALA A 92 13.61 -0.32 -4.04
C ALA A 92 14.16 -1.55 -3.30
N PHE A 93 13.37 -2.62 -3.16
CA PHE A 93 13.84 -3.90 -2.58
C PHE A 93 14.96 -4.52 -3.41
N GLU A 94 14.82 -4.53 -4.72
CA GLU A 94 15.84 -5.08 -5.63
C GLU A 94 17.20 -4.38 -5.45
N ARG A 95 17.22 -3.04 -5.37
CA ARG A 95 18.45 -2.27 -5.16
C ARG A 95 19.15 -2.62 -3.85
N ILE A 96 18.39 -2.69 -2.76
CA ILE A 96 18.92 -3.03 -1.43
C ILE A 96 19.39 -4.49 -1.40
N ASN A 97 18.60 -5.42 -1.97
CA ASN A 97 18.98 -6.83 -2.08
C ASN A 97 20.25 -7.03 -2.93
N ASN A 98 20.39 -6.31 -4.03
CA ASN A 98 21.57 -6.35 -4.90
C ASN A 98 22.84 -5.77 -4.23
N ALA A 99 22.67 -4.89 -3.25
CA ALA A 99 23.76 -4.43 -2.40
C ALA A 99 24.24 -5.46 -1.38
N GLY A 100 23.53 -6.60 -1.27
CA GLY A 100 23.90 -7.73 -0.42
C GLY A 100 23.04 -7.90 0.86
N LEU A 101 22.11 -6.99 1.12
CA LEU A 101 21.25 -7.07 2.30
C LEU A 101 20.09 -8.04 2.06
N LYS A 102 19.92 -9.00 2.95
CA LYS A 102 18.93 -10.08 2.83
C LYS A 102 17.78 -9.97 3.85
N GLN A 103 18.00 -9.24 4.94
CA GLN A 103 16.99 -9.04 5.98
C GLN A 103 16.12 -7.83 5.60
N LEU A 104 15.15 -8.03 4.73
CA LEU A 104 14.29 -6.99 4.19
C LEU A 104 12.86 -7.13 4.72
N GLY A 105 12.16 -5.99 4.84
CA GLY A 105 10.74 -5.96 5.17
C GLY A 105 10.06 -4.74 4.57
N ALA A 106 8.78 -4.86 4.29
CA ALA A 106 7.95 -3.80 3.74
C ALA A 106 7.18 -3.07 4.84
N ILE A 107 7.01 -1.75 4.71
CA ILE A 107 6.10 -0.97 5.56
C ILE A 107 5.05 -0.34 4.66
N HIS A 108 3.80 -0.75 4.85
CA HIS A 108 2.66 -0.16 4.19
C HIS A 108 2.09 1.00 5.01
N ARG A 109 2.16 2.23 4.48
CA ARG A 109 1.70 3.45 5.13
C ARG A 109 0.57 4.19 4.38
N GLY A 110 -0.03 3.51 3.37
CA GLY A 110 -0.99 4.11 2.46
C GLY A 110 -0.34 5.00 1.40
N PHE A 111 -1.15 5.44 0.45
CA PHE A 111 -0.72 6.23 -0.71
C PHE A 111 -1.41 7.58 -0.74
N SER A 112 -0.74 8.59 -1.29
CA SER A 112 -1.36 9.90 -1.48
C SER A 112 -2.51 9.83 -2.50
N SER A 113 -3.57 10.56 -2.22
CA SER A 113 -4.72 10.70 -3.11
C SER A 113 -5.26 12.13 -3.03
N TYR A 114 -5.89 12.56 -4.10
CA TYR A 114 -6.64 13.81 -4.11
C TYR A 114 -7.95 13.70 -3.31
N ASP A 115 -8.56 12.51 -3.27
CA ASP A 115 -9.78 12.24 -2.52
C ASP A 115 -9.46 11.84 -1.07
N LYS A 116 -9.48 12.83 -0.17
CA LYS A 116 -9.16 12.66 1.25
C LYS A 116 -10.43 12.71 2.12
N LYS A 117 -11.34 11.77 1.94
CA LYS A 117 -12.60 11.76 2.72
C LYS A 117 -12.41 11.23 4.14
N ILE A 118 -11.76 10.09 4.30
CA ILE A 118 -11.64 9.39 5.58
C ILE A 118 -10.18 9.32 6.01
N TYR A 119 -9.31 8.84 5.14
CA TYR A 119 -7.90 8.55 5.41
C TYR A 119 -6.99 9.72 5.02
N ARG A 120 -5.89 9.88 5.74
CA ARG A 120 -4.80 10.79 5.34
C ARG A 120 -4.10 10.29 4.08
N ASN A 121 -3.86 8.98 4.03
CA ASN A 121 -3.32 8.29 2.87
C ASN A 121 -4.20 7.06 2.60
N LEU A 122 -4.69 6.91 1.37
CA LEU A 122 -5.54 5.78 1.02
C LEU A 122 -4.78 4.45 1.18
N PRO A 123 -5.34 3.47 1.88
CA PRO A 123 -4.66 2.20 2.10
C PRO A 123 -4.40 1.42 0.81
N GLN A 124 -5.32 1.43 -0.18
CA GLN A 124 -5.19 0.67 -1.43
C GLN A 124 -4.62 -0.73 -1.19
N TRP A 125 -5.31 -1.51 -0.35
CA TRP A 125 -4.86 -2.81 0.15
C TRP A 125 -4.44 -3.80 -0.94
N HIS A 126 -4.98 -3.67 -2.16
CA HIS A 126 -4.60 -4.52 -3.29
C HIS A 126 -3.09 -4.43 -3.63
N ILE A 127 -2.44 -3.27 -3.38
CA ILE A 127 -1.00 -3.10 -3.67
C ILE A 127 -0.12 -3.94 -2.73
N PRO A 128 -0.22 -3.85 -1.39
CA PRO A 128 0.56 -4.72 -0.52
C PRO A 128 0.16 -6.20 -0.63
N ILE A 129 -1.10 -6.52 -0.96
CA ILE A 129 -1.52 -7.89 -1.26
C ILE A 129 -0.79 -8.41 -2.50
N GLU A 130 -0.71 -7.62 -3.57
CA GLU A 130 0.03 -7.99 -4.78
C GLU A 130 1.55 -8.07 -4.53
N LEU A 131 2.10 -7.20 -3.66
CA LEU A 131 3.48 -7.32 -3.22
C LEU A 131 3.73 -8.68 -2.55
N ARG A 132 2.86 -9.10 -1.62
CA ARG A 132 2.94 -10.42 -0.96
C ARG A 132 2.84 -11.56 -1.98
N ARG A 133 1.94 -11.45 -2.94
CA ARG A 133 1.80 -12.45 -4.00
C ARG A 133 3.08 -12.64 -4.82
N ARG A 134 3.80 -11.52 -5.12
CA ARG A 134 5.06 -11.57 -5.89
C ARG A 134 6.28 -11.94 -5.06
N ILE A 135 6.30 -11.59 -3.77
CA ILE A 135 7.41 -11.85 -2.86
C ILE A 135 6.84 -12.42 -1.54
N PRO A 136 6.44 -13.70 -1.53
CA PRO A 136 5.72 -14.31 -0.39
C PRO A 136 6.49 -14.26 0.93
N GLU A 137 7.81 -14.39 0.88
CA GLU A 137 8.68 -14.43 2.06
C GLU A 137 9.00 -13.06 2.66
N LEU A 138 8.55 -11.97 2.00
CA LEU A 138 8.81 -10.61 2.48
C LEU A 138 7.85 -10.25 3.60
N PRO A 139 8.32 -10.01 4.84
CA PRO A 139 7.43 -9.55 5.91
C PRO A 139 6.89 -8.15 5.60
N ILE A 140 5.58 -7.97 5.84
CA ILE A 140 4.88 -6.71 5.59
C ILE A 140 4.31 -6.16 6.91
N PHE A 141 4.71 -4.96 7.26
CA PHE A 141 4.23 -4.21 8.42
C PHE A 141 3.24 -3.13 7.98
N CYS A 142 2.19 -2.91 8.77
CA CYS A 142 1.27 -1.81 8.55
C CYS A 142 1.62 -0.61 9.43
N ASP A 143 1.54 0.59 8.87
CA ASP A 143 1.64 1.86 9.57
C ASP A 143 0.25 2.54 9.61
N PRO A 144 -0.62 2.15 10.55
CA PRO A 144 -2.00 2.64 10.65
C PRO A 144 -2.07 4.12 10.97
N SER A 145 -1.06 4.65 11.69
CA SER A 145 -0.98 6.06 12.05
C SER A 145 -0.92 6.96 10.82
N HIS A 146 -0.06 6.63 9.86
CA HIS A 146 0.06 7.40 8.62
C HIS A 146 -1.07 7.13 7.63
N ILE A 147 -1.67 5.95 7.63
CA ILE A 147 -2.87 5.66 6.83
C ILE A 147 -4.03 6.50 7.33
N GLY A 148 -4.35 6.41 8.61
CA GLY A 148 -5.49 7.08 9.23
C GLY A 148 -5.32 8.59 9.32
N GLY A 149 -4.17 9.04 9.83
CA GLY A 149 -3.92 10.45 10.15
C GLY A 149 -4.74 10.97 11.34
N LYS A 150 -5.47 10.10 12.02
CA LYS A 150 -6.34 10.39 13.15
C LYS A 150 -6.31 9.22 14.14
N ARG A 151 -6.38 9.51 15.45
CA ARG A 151 -6.30 8.52 16.54
C ARG A 151 -7.39 7.46 16.46
N GLU A 152 -8.62 7.88 16.17
CA GLU A 152 -9.79 6.98 16.09
C GLU A 152 -9.68 5.93 14.98
N LEU A 153 -8.84 6.15 14.00
CA LEU A 153 -8.62 5.20 12.90
C LEU A 153 -7.50 4.18 13.17
N VAL A 154 -6.68 4.40 14.20
CA VAL A 154 -5.52 3.52 14.48
C VAL A 154 -5.97 2.09 14.81
N ALA A 155 -6.87 1.92 15.77
CA ALA A 155 -7.35 0.60 16.21
C ALA A 155 -8.02 -0.19 15.06
N PRO A 156 -9.01 0.35 14.32
CA PRO A 156 -9.62 -0.38 13.22
C PRO A 156 -8.64 -0.71 12.09
N LEU A 157 -7.67 0.16 11.80
CA LEU A 157 -6.64 -0.12 10.79
C LEU A 157 -5.64 -1.17 11.25
N CYS A 158 -5.30 -1.22 12.54
CA CYS A 158 -4.52 -2.32 13.11
C CYS A 158 -5.22 -3.65 12.89
N GLN A 159 -6.52 -3.74 13.20
CA GLN A 159 -7.28 -4.98 13.02
C GLN A 159 -7.38 -5.36 11.54
N GLN A 160 -7.65 -4.41 10.64
CA GLN A 160 -7.67 -4.68 9.20
C GLN A 160 -6.34 -5.25 8.69
N ALA A 161 -5.21 -4.71 9.16
CA ALA A 161 -3.90 -5.23 8.79
C ALA A 161 -3.71 -6.68 9.27
N MET A 162 -4.11 -7.00 10.51
CA MET A 162 -4.03 -8.37 11.03
C MET A 162 -4.96 -9.32 10.26
N ASP A 163 -6.16 -8.87 9.90
CA ASP A 163 -7.12 -9.65 9.10
C ASP A 163 -6.60 -9.93 7.67
N LEU A 164 -5.77 -9.04 7.13
CA LEU A 164 -5.08 -9.21 5.85
C LEU A 164 -3.77 -10.01 5.94
N GLY A 165 -3.43 -10.54 7.12
CA GLY A 165 -2.25 -11.36 7.35
C GLY A 165 -0.94 -10.58 7.33
N PHE A 166 -0.92 -9.31 7.71
CA PHE A 166 0.32 -8.56 7.88
C PHE A 166 1.11 -9.09 9.07
N ASP A 167 2.44 -9.01 8.99
CA ASP A 167 3.36 -9.62 9.97
C ASP A 167 3.58 -8.74 11.21
N GLY A 168 3.16 -7.48 11.16
CA GLY A 168 3.28 -6.57 12.30
C GLY A 168 2.77 -5.16 12.03
N LEU A 169 2.98 -4.30 13.02
CA LEU A 169 2.47 -2.94 13.05
C LEU A 169 3.60 -1.95 13.39
N ILE A 170 3.50 -0.74 12.84
CA ILE A 170 4.32 0.42 13.22
C ILE A 170 3.36 1.53 13.63
N VAL A 171 3.26 1.80 14.92
CA VAL A 171 2.30 2.75 15.48
C VAL A 171 3.03 3.92 16.14
N GLU A 172 2.62 5.14 15.82
CA GLU A 172 3.13 6.33 16.48
C GLU A 172 2.49 6.49 17.88
N SER A 173 3.35 6.55 18.90
CA SER A 173 2.93 6.74 20.29
C SER A 173 3.70 7.87 20.96
N HIS A 174 3.02 8.62 21.81
CA HIS A 174 3.60 9.73 22.57
C HIS A 174 2.93 9.85 23.94
N CYS A 175 3.71 10.14 25.00
CA CYS A 175 3.18 10.29 26.36
C CYS A 175 2.14 11.42 26.50
N ASN A 176 2.21 12.44 25.65
CA ASN A 176 1.21 13.51 25.53
C ASN A 176 1.06 13.87 24.04
N PRO A 177 0.22 13.16 23.27
CA PRO A 177 0.12 13.30 21.83
C PRO A 177 -0.17 14.73 21.34
N ASP A 178 -0.95 15.51 22.09
CA ASP A 178 -1.30 16.89 21.72
C ASP A 178 -0.12 17.84 21.73
N CYS A 179 0.94 17.49 22.47
CA CYS A 179 2.20 18.23 22.54
C CYS A 179 3.29 17.64 21.63
N ALA A 180 2.98 16.64 20.79
CA ALA A 180 3.95 16.06 19.88
C ALA A 180 4.42 17.09 18.84
N TRP A 181 5.70 17.04 18.49
CA TRP A 181 6.31 18.02 17.57
C TRP A 181 5.88 17.81 16.11
N SER A 182 5.37 16.65 15.79
CA SER A 182 4.85 16.32 14.47
C SER A 182 3.70 15.33 14.59
N ASP A 183 2.80 15.36 13.62
CA ASP A 183 1.74 14.36 13.42
C ASP A 183 0.89 14.07 14.67
N ALA A 184 0.69 15.07 15.53
CA ALA A 184 0.00 14.99 16.84
C ALA A 184 -1.38 14.30 16.75
N ALA A 185 -2.13 14.58 15.70
CA ALA A 185 -3.51 14.07 15.54
C ALA A 185 -3.60 12.54 15.36
N GLN A 186 -2.51 11.89 14.93
CA GLN A 186 -2.49 10.44 14.65
C GLN A 186 -1.78 9.62 15.72
N GLN A 187 -1.12 10.27 16.69
CA GLN A 187 -0.40 9.59 17.76
C GLN A 187 -1.33 9.17 18.89
N VAL A 188 -1.11 7.99 19.43
CA VAL A 188 -1.82 7.49 20.61
C VAL A 188 -0.93 7.52 21.85
N THR A 189 -1.51 7.44 23.06
CA THR A 189 -0.71 7.27 24.28
C THR A 189 -0.21 5.82 24.40
N PRO A 190 0.87 5.54 25.18
CA PRO A 190 1.30 4.17 25.45
C PRO A 190 0.19 3.27 26.01
N ASP A 191 -0.63 3.79 26.93
CA ASP A 191 -1.74 3.02 27.51
C ASP A 191 -2.81 2.68 26.45
N VAL A 192 -3.11 3.61 25.54
CA VAL A 192 -4.03 3.35 24.41
C VAL A 192 -3.42 2.35 23.44
N LEU A 193 -2.11 2.42 23.19
CA LEU A 193 -1.42 1.45 22.34
C LEU A 193 -1.49 0.04 22.96
N ASP A 194 -1.18 -0.08 24.24
CA ASP A 194 -1.29 -1.36 24.97
C ASP A 194 -2.72 -1.91 24.90
N TYR A 195 -3.73 -1.09 25.13
CA TYR A 195 -5.13 -1.46 24.99
C TYR A 195 -5.47 -1.96 23.57
N ILE A 196 -5.02 -1.26 22.52
CA ILE A 196 -5.22 -1.67 21.13
C ILE A 196 -4.59 -3.04 20.89
N LEU A 197 -3.32 -3.24 21.28
CA LEU A 197 -2.60 -4.49 21.06
C LEU A 197 -3.25 -5.68 21.75
N ASN A 198 -3.79 -5.48 22.96
CA ASN A 198 -4.48 -6.53 23.72
C ASN A 198 -5.86 -6.88 23.14
N LEU A 199 -6.49 -6.00 22.36
CA LEU A 199 -7.78 -6.24 21.71
C LEU A 199 -7.64 -6.88 20.32
N LEU A 200 -6.45 -6.92 19.73
CA LEU A 200 -6.27 -7.46 18.39
C LEU A 200 -6.61 -8.95 18.33
N VAL A 201 -7.46 -9.29 17.39
CA VAL A 201 -7.77 -10.68 17.05
C VAL A 201 -6.79 -11.15 15.98
N ILE A 202 -5.85 -11.99 16.36
CA ILE A 202 -4.90 -12.60 15.43
C ILE A 202 -5.53 -13.87 14.86
N ARG A 203 -5.90 -13.82 13.57
CA ARG A 203 -6.45 -14.97 12.85
C ARG A 203 -5.32 -15.77 12.21
N LYS A 204 -5.44 -17.08 12.28
CA LYS A 204 -4.51 -18.00 11.60
C LYS A 204 -5.06 -18.34 10.23
N GLU A 205 -4.20 -18.57 9.25
CA GLU A 205 -4.60 -19.25 8.03
C GLU A 205 -5.15 -20.62 8.43
N THR A 206 -6.46 -20.78 8.35
CA THR A 206 -7.11 -22.07 8.57
C THR A 206 -6.98 -22.92 7.31
N GLN A 207 -6.69 -24.22 7.51
CA GLN A 207 -6.83 -25.18 6.42
C GLN A 207 -8.25 -25.11 5.86
N THR A 208 -8.38 -25.24 4.55
CA THR A 208 -9.67 -25.20 3.85
C THR A 208 -10.59 -26.26 4.44
N THR A 209 -11.65 -25.85 5.10
CA THR A 209 -12.74 -26.74 5.54
C THR A 209 -13.58 -27.14 4.32
N GLU A 210 -14.25 -28.29 4.39
CA GLU A 210 -15.11 -28.77 3.31
C GLU A 210 -16.13 -27.69 2.88
N ASN A 211 -16.81 -27.06 3.86
CA ASN A 211 -17.77 -25.97 3.61
C ASN A 211 -17.13 -24.75 2.89
N LEU A 212 -15.88 -24.40 3.23
CA LEU A 212 -15.20 -23.31 2.56
C LEU A 212 -14.82 -23.69 1.13
N GLY A 213 -14.50 -24.97 0.88
CA GLY A 213 -14.25 -25.52 -0.44
C GLY A 213 -15.50 -25.41 -1.33
N GLU A 214 -16.66 -25.78 -0.83
CA GLU A 214 -17.92 -25.65 -1.55
C GLU A 214 -18.28 -24.20 -1.91
N LEU A 215 -18.06 -23.26 -0.97
CA LEU A 215 -18.30 -21.83 -1.23
C LEU A 215 -17.33 -21.28 -2.30
N ARG A 216 -16.07 -21.73 -2.29
CA ARG A 216 -15.09 -21.36 -3.33
C ARG A 216 -15.49 -21.88 -4.70
N ASN A 217 -15.95 -23.13 -4.79
CA ASN A 217 -16.47 -23.69 -6.05
C ASN A 217 -17.66 -22.87 -6.59
N GLN A 218 -18.57 -22.40 -5.72
CA GLN A 218 -19.67 -21.53 -6.16
C GLN A 218 -19.17 -20.19 -6.71
N ILE A 219 -18.09 -19.62 -6.13
CA ILE A 219 -17.46 -18.41 -6.67
C ILE A 219 -16.82 -18.70 -8.03
N ASP A 220 -16.11 -19.82 -8.18
CA ASP A 220 -15.50 -20.23 -9.45
C ASP A 220 -16.55 -20.40 -10.56
N ASP A 221 -17.72 -20.95 -10.23
CA ASP A 221 -18.85 -21.05 -11.17
C ASP A 221 -19.36 -19.66 -11.59
N CYS A 222 -19.53 -18.73 -10.65
CA CYS A 222 -19.90 -17.35 -10.95
C CYS A 222 -18.84 -16.64 -11.83
N ASP A 223 -17.55 -16.85 -11.54
CA ASP A 223 -16.46 -16.28 -12.32
C ASP A 223 -16.45 -16.81 -13.76
N ASN A 224 -16.75 -18.10 -13.97
CA ASN A 224 -16.92 -18.70 -15.28
C ASN A 224 -18.08 -18.03 -16.05
N GLU A 225 -19.24 -17.84 -15.41
CA GLU A 225 -20.38 -17.13 -16.01
C GLU A 225 -20.01 -15.68 -16.40
N ILE A 226 -19.28 -14.96 -15.54
CA ILE A 226 -18.80 -13.60 -15.84
C ILE A 226 -17.91 -13.60 -17.09
N ILE A 227 -16.97 -14.55 -17.21
CA ILE A 227 -16.09 -14.68 -18.37
C ILE A 227 -16.90 -14.97 -19.66
N GLU A 228 -17.88 -15.84 -19.60
CA GLU A 228 -18.74 -16.15 -20.75
C GLU A 228 -19.55 -14.93 -21.21
N VAL A 229 -20.14 -14.20 -20.27
CA VAL A 229 -20.90 -12.96 -20.56
C VAL A 229 -19.99 -11.88 -21.13
N LEU A 230 -18.78 -11.71 -20.59
CA LEU A 230 -17.79 -10.79 -21.12
C LEU A 230 -17.35 -11.17 -22.54
N ALA A 231 -17.09 -12.44 -22.80
CA ALA A 231 -16.74 -12.92 -24.14
C ALA A 231 -17.86 -12.64 -25.15
N LYS A 232 -19.13 -12.87 -24.77
CA LYS A 232 -20.31 -12.52 -25.59
C LYS A 232 -20.36 -11.02 -25.86
N ARG A 233 -20.16 -10.20 -24.82
CA ARG A 233 -20.16 -8.74 -24.95
C ARG A 233 -19.04 -8.24 -25.87
N MET A 234 -17.85 -8.83 -25.81
CA MET A 234 -16.73 -8.46 -26.68
C MET A 234 -16.97 -8.87 -28.14
N ARG A 235 -17.68 -9.95 -28.42
CA ARG A 235 -18.13 -10.27 -29.81
C ARG A 235 -18.97 -9.13 -30.35
N VAL A 236 -20.00 -8.70 -29.63
CA VAL A 236 -20.84 -7.56 -30.03
C VAL A 236 -20.04 -6.27 -30.20
N CYS A 237 -19.07 -6.02 -29.34
CA CYS A 237 -18.18 -4.84 -29.45
C CYS A 237 -17.36 -4.85 -30.73
N ARG A 238 -16.91 -6.03 -31.20
CA ARG A 238 -16.21 -6.16 -32.50
C ARG A 238 -17.15 -5.91 -33.69
N GLU A 239 -18.35 -6.40 -33.63
CA GLU A 239 -19.37 -6.11 -34.63
C GLU A 239 -19.66 -4.61 -34.74
N ILE A 240 -19.78 -3.91 -33.58
CA ILE A 240 -19.89 -2.46 -33.52
C ILE A 240 -18.65 -1.78 -34.14
N GLY A 241 -17.47 -2.30 -33.88
CA GLY A 241 -16.21 -1.77 -34.44
C GLY A 241 -16.20 -1.85 -35.96
N THR A 242 -16.63 -2.99 -36.55
CA THR A 242 -16.77 -3.16 -37.99
C THR A 242 -17.80 -2.19 -38.59
N PHE A 243 -18.97 -2.08 -37.96
CA PHE A 243 -20.01 -1.15 -38.39
C PHE A 243 -19.51 0.32 -38.38
N LYS A 244 -18.80 0.73 -37.33
CA LYS A 244 -18.23 2.08 -37.24
C LYS A 244 -17.18 2.35 -38.30
N LYS A 245 -16.35 1.36 -38.62
CA LYS A 245 -15.37 1.43 -39.72
C LYS A 245 -16.04 1.64 -41.08
N GLU A 246 -17.08 0.88 -41.36
CA GLU A 246 -17.84 0.96 -42.63
C GLU A 246 -18.61 2.26 -42.80
N HIS A 247 -18.88 3.00 -41.69
CA HIS A 247 -19.67 4.23 -41.69
C HIS A 247 -18.86 5.48 -41.28
N ASP A 248 -17.54 5.39 -41.25
CA ASP A 248 -16.63 6.47 -40.85
C ASP A 248 -16.98 7.12 -39.49
N MET A 249 -17.43 6.31 -38.51
CA MET A 249 -17.85 6.77 -37.19
C MET A 249 -16.71 6.74 -36.18
N THR A 250 -16.69 7.72 -35.26
CA THR A 250 -15.73 7.74 -34.15
C THR A 250 -15.98 6.58 -33.18
N ILE A 251 -14.89 6.03 -32.63
CA ILE A 251 -14.98 4.93 -31.64
C ILE A 251 -15.62 5.43 -30.35
N LEU A 252 -15.08 6.50 -29.79
CA LEU A 252 -15.55 7.03 -28.51
C LEU A 252 -16.80 7.89 -28.69
N GLN A 253 -17.85 7.52 -27.99
CA GLN A 253 -19.11 8.30 -27.87
C GLN A 253 -19.30 8.63 -26.39
N THR A 254 -18.81 9.81 -25.96
CA THR A 254 -18.75 10.22 -24.55
C THR A 254 -20.12 10.21 -23.87
N GLY A 255 -21.19 10.60 -24.58
CA GLY A 255 -22.55 10.57 -24.02
C GLY A 255 -23.00 9.14 -23.66
N ARG A 256 -22.72 8.16 -24.54
CA ARG A 256 -23.04 6.75 -24.30
C ARG A 256 -22.21 6.16 -23.18
N TYR A 257 -20.96 6.56 -23.06
CA TYR A 257 -20.10 6.13 -21.97
C TYR A 257 -20.63 6.53 -20.59
N ASN A 258 -20.96 7.81 -20.43
CA ASN A 258 -21.53 8.34 -19.18
C ASN A 258 -22.87 7.66 -18.83
N GLU A 259 -23.76 7.50 -19.83
CA GLU A 259 -25.03 6.77 -19.64
C GLU A 259 -24.82 5.34 -19.11
N ILE A 260 -23.82 4.62 -19.63
CA ILE A 260 -23.51 3.26 -19.17
C ILE A 260 -23.07 3.27 -17.71
N LEU A 261 -22.13 4.15 -17.33
CA LEU A 261 -21.62 4.21 -15.97
C LEU A 261 -22.73 4.54 -14.95
N ASP A 262 -23.55 5.56 -15.25
CA ASP A 262 -24.62 5.98 -14.35
C ASP A 262 -25.70 4.89 -14.21
N LYS A 263 -26.15 4.33 -15.33
CA LYS A 263 -27.16 3.28 -15.35
C LYS A 263 -26.68 2.00 -14.63
N ARG A 264 -25.44 1.59 -14.86
CA ARG A 264 -24.89 0.37 -14.23
C ARG A 264 -24.56 0.58 -12.77
N GLY A 265 -24.03 1.75 -12.39
CA GLY A 265 -23.84 2.10 -10.98
C GLY A 265 -25.15 2.05 -10.19
N ALA A 266 -26.23 2.67 -10.72
CA ALA A 266 -27.54 2.62 -10.12
C ALA A 266 -28.11 1.18 -10.03
N GLN A 267 -27.96 0.38 -11.09
CA GLN A 267 -28.39 -1.01 -11.10
C GLN A 267 -27.63 -1.87 -10.08
N GLY A 268 -26.32 -1.65 -9.94
CA GLY A 268 -25.50 -2.33 -8.94
C GLY A 268 -25.98 -2.04 -7.51
N SER A 269 -26.32 -0.79 -7.22
CA SER A 269 -26.87 -0.41 -5.90
C SER A 269 -28.18 -1.12 -5.59
N LEU A 270 -29.05 -1.33 -6.58
CA LEU A 270 -30.30 -2.09 -6.41
C LEU A 270 -30.04 -3.57 -6.09
N CYS A 271 -28.89 -4.10 -6.49
CA CYS A 271 -28.44 -5.46 -6.20
C CYS A 271 -27.59 -5.54 -4.92
N GLY A 272 -27.52 -4.49 -4.11
CA GLY A 272 -26.75 -4.46 -2.87
C GLY A 272 -25.23 -4.27 -3.05
N MET A 273 -24.78 -3.89 -4.26
CA MET A 273 -23.37 -3.63 -4.55
C MET A 273 -23.04 -2.13 -4.43
N ASP A 274 -21.78 -1.84 -4.14
CA ASP A 274 -21.29 -0.45 -4.15
C ASP A 274 -21.32 0.13 -5.58
N SER A 275 -21.92 1.31 -5.73
CA SER A 275 -22.05 1.97 -7.04
C SER A 275 -20.70 2.30 -7.67
N GLU A 276 -19.72 2.74 -6.89
CA GLU A 276 -18.39 3.09 -7.39
C GLU A 276 -17.59 1.84 -7.80
N PHE A 277 -17.79 0.74 -7.08
CA PHE A 277 -17.24 -0.55 -7.49
C PHE A 277 -17.77 -0.96 -8.88
N ILE A 278 -19.08 -0.90 -9.08
CA ILE A 278 -19.69 -1.26 -10.36
C ILE A 278 -19.25 -0.32 -11.49
N LYS A 279 -19.14 0.98 -11.24
CA LYS A 279 -18.62 1.92 -12.23
C LYS A 279 -17.19 1.55 -12.66
N LYS A 280 -16.29 1.25 -11.72
CA LYS A 280 -14.92 0.81 -12.04
C LYS A 280 -14.87 -0.46 -12.87
N VAL A 281 -15.71 -1.44 -12.57
CA VAL A 281 -15.82 -2.65 -13.39
C VAL A 281 -16.22 -2.31 -14.83
N PHE A 282 -17.23 -1.44 -14.99
CA PHE A 282 -17.70 -1.04 -16.32
C PHE A 282 -16.74 -0.08 -17.04
N GLU A 283 -15.93 0.69 -16.34
CA GLU A 283 -14.80 1.45 -16.90
C GLU A 283 -13.77 0.52 -17.54
N ALA A 284 -13.32 -0.51 -16.79
CA ALA A 284 -12.37 -1.50 -17.32
C ALA A 284 -12.94 -2.27 -18.53
N ILE A 285 -14.21 -2.67 -18.46
CA ILE A 285 -14.90 -3.32 -19.59
C ILE A 285 -15.01 -2.39 -20.81
N HIS A 286 -15.21 -1.08 -20.58
CA HIS A 286 -15.29 -0.12 -21.67
C HIS A 286 -13.93 0.13 -22.31
N GLU A 287 -12.88 0.24 -21.52
CA GLU A 287 -11.50 0.39 -21.98
C GLU A 287 -11.12 -0.77 -22.94
N GLU A 288 -11.39 -2.01 -22.54
CA GLU A 288 -11.19 -3.18 -23.39
C GLU A 288 -12.03 -3.13 -24.66
N SER A 289 -13.29 -2.66 -24.57
CA SER A 289 -14.15 -2.49 -25.73
C SER A 289 -13.60 -1.48 -26.74
N VAL A 290 -13.05 -0.37 -26.27
CA VAL A 290 -12.39 0.65 -27.11
C VAL A 290 -11.14 0.05 -27.76
N ARG A 291 -10.32 -0.66 -26.99
CA ARG A 291 -9.11 -1.32 -27.49
C ARG A 291 -9.43 -2.27 -28.67
N GLN A 292 -10.45 -3.14 -28.51
CA GLN A 292 -10.84 -4.09 -29.55
C GLN A 292 -11.41 -3.38 -30.80
N GLN A 293 -12.18 -2.29 -30.63
CA GLN A 293 -12.66 -1.51 -31.77
C GLN A 293 -11.52 -0.80 -32.50
N MET A 294 -10.52 -0.26 -31.78
CA MET A 294 -9.32 0.34 -32.38
C MET A 294 -8.53 -0.66 -33.23
N GLU A 295 -8.38 -1.89 -32.78
CA GLU A 295 -7.72 -2.94 -33.55
C GLU A 295 -8.44 -3.28 -34.88
N ILE A 296 -9.76 -3.12 -34.92
CA ILE A 296 -10.55 -3.35 -36.13
C ILE A 296 -10.41 -2.21 -37.12
N ILE A 297 -10.48 -0.96 -36.61
CA ILE A 297 -10.41 0.22 -37.47
C ILE A 297 -9.01 0.42 -38.07
N ASN A 298 -7.97 0.08 -37.32
CA ASN A 298 -6.58 0.23 -37.77
C ASN A 298 -6.04 -0.94 -38.65
N LYS A 299 -6.81 -2.00 -38.79
CA LYS A 299 -6.57 -3.08 -39.80
C LYS A 299 -7.23 -2.74 -41.13
#